data_b9528ef896b3d8ff3ff7b7e72037eda2
#
_entry.id   b9528ef896b3d8ff3ff7b7e72037eda2
#
_cell.length_a   1.000
_cell.length_b   1.000
_cell.length_c   1.000
_cell.angle_alpha   90.00
_cell.angle_beta   90.00
_cell.angle_gamma   90.00
#
_symmetry.space_group_name_H-M   'P 1'
#
loop_
_entity.id
_entity.type
_entity.pdbx_description
1 polymer ?
#
loop_
_entity_poly.entity_id
_entity_poly.type
_entity_poly.pdbx_seq_one_letter_code
_entity_poly.pdbx_strand_id
1 'polypeptide(L)'
;MTKLQVAIDLLKTEDAIALATKVAPYIDIIELGTPLIKSEGLGAITAMKAAFPNKKVFADFKTADAGALEAQMAFEAGADYITILGATGDSTIAGAVEAAKKYNKGVVVDTIGVKDRVKRAKEVIALGAEFVELHAGLDEQAEPGYSIQVLIDEASRAGVPVSIAGGVNMNSIEGVKKSGAVVAVAGAAIYGAEDPAAAAKALKEALA
;
A
#
# COMPACT_ATOMS: atom_id res chain seq x y z
N MET A 1 10.31 -13.68 1.52
CA MET A 1 10.71 -12.82 0.37
C MET A 1 9.79 -11.59 0.38
N THR A 2 10.36 -10.40 0.36
CA THR A 2 9.61 -9.13 0.34
C THR A 2 8.92 -8.95 -1.01
N LYS A 3 7.63 -8.63 -1.00
CA LYS A 3 6.86 -8.33 -2.21
C LYS A 3 7.14 -6.91 -2.67
N LEU A 4 7.01 -6.65 -3.98
CA LEU A 4 7.04 -5.31 -4.55
C LEU A 4 5.61 -4.87 -4.89
N GLN A 5 5.21 -3.73 -4.35
CA GLN A 5 3.94 -3.04 -4.65
C GLN A 5 4.24 -1.75 -5.41
N VAL A 6 3.48 -1.47 -6.46
CA VAL A 6 3.51 -0.16 -7.12
C VAL A 6 2.32 0.67 -6.67
N ALA A 7 2.58 1.84 -6.07
CA ALA A 7 1.54 2.82 -5.73
C ALA A 7 1.34 3.79 -6.91
N ILE A 8 0.13 3.82 -7.47
CA ILE A 8 -0.19 4.59 -8.68
C ILE A 8 -1.06 5.79 -8.30
N ASP A 9 -0.43 6.97 -8.23
CA ASP A 9 -1.10 8.24 -7.90
C ASP A 9 -1.51 9.06 -9.13
N LEU A 10 -1.60 8.41 -10.30
CA LEU A 10 -2.11 9.02 -11.52
C LEU A 10 -3.61 9.33 -11.37
N LEU A 11 -4.12 10.33 -12.12
CA LEU A 11 -5.50 10.81 -11.96
C LEU A 11 -6.48 10.20 -12.96
N LYS A 12 -6.00 9.34 -13.88
CA LYS A 12 -6.82 8.69 -14.92
C LYS A 12 -6.63 7.20 -14.91
N THR A 13 -7.73 6.47 -14.92
CA THR A 13 -7.74 5.00 -14.95
C THR A 13 -6.98 4.43 -16.15
N GLU A 14 -7.13 5.05 -17.31
CA GLU A 14 -6.45 4.62 -18.53
C GLU A 14 -4.92 4.71 -18.41
N ASP A 15 -4.41 5.81 -17.87
CA ASP A 15 -2.99 6.01 -17.64
C ASP A 15 -2.44 5.03 -16.59
N ALA A 16 -3.22 4.78 -15.54
CA ALA A 16 -2.87 3.83 -14.49
C ALA A 16 -2.78 2.40 -15.04
N ILE A 17 -3.72 1.97 -15.89
CA ILE A 17 -3.69 0.65 -16.55
C ILE A 17 -2.51 0.57 -17.53
N ALA A 18 -2.23 1.63 -18.29
CA ALA A 18 -1.10 1.67 -19.21
C ALA A 18 0.25 1.53 -18.46
N LEU A 19 0.39 2.21 -17.32
CA LEU A 19 1.56 2.06 -16.43
C LEU A 19 1.64 0.64 -15.86
N ALA A 20 0.54 0.15 -15.26
CA ALA A 20 0.48 -1.19 -14.68
C ALA A 20 0.84 -2.27 -15.70
N THR A 21 0.44 -2.12 -16.97
CA THR A 21 0.79 -3.06 -18.05
C THR A 21 2.30 -3.16 -18.26
N LYS A 22 3.02 -2.04 -18.20
CA LYS A 22 4.48 -2.01 -18.36
C LYS A 22 5.21 -2.70 -17.20
N VAL A 23 4.70 -2.54 -15.97
CA VAL A 23 5.39 -2.99 -14.76
C VAL A 23 4.89 -4.32 -14.21
N ALA A 24 3.73 -4.82 -14.67
CA ALA A 24 3.10 -6.05 -14.18
C ALA A 24 4.03 -7.29 -14.08
N PRO A 25 5.00 -7.51 -15.00
CA PRO A 25 5.90 -8.65 -14.87
C PRO A 25 6.79 -8.61 -13.62
N TYR A 26 7.02 -7.44 -13.05
CA TYR A 26 8.00 -7.20 -11.99
C TYR A 26 7.38 -6.90 -10.63
N ILE A 27 6.07 -6.73 -10.54
CA ILE A 27 5.36 -6.37 -9.31
C ILE A 27 4.42 -7.48 -8.84
N ASP A 28 4.16 -7.51 -7.54
CA ASP A 28 3.25 -8.50 -6.91
C ASP A 28 1.87 -7.87 -6.64
N ILE A 29 1.83 -6.58 -6.32
CA ILE A 29 0.62 -5.85 -5.92
C ILE A 29 0.52 -4.56 -6.74
N ILE A 30 -0.66 -4.29 -7.29
CA ILE A 30 -1.01 -3.04 -7.96
C ILE A 30 -1.88 -2.23 -7.01
N GLU A 31 -1.37 -1.08 -6.57
CA GLU A 31 -2.13 -0.17 -5.73
C GLU A 31 -2.71 0.97 -6.56
N LEU A 32 -4.02 1.16 -6.42
CA LEU A 32 -4.67 2.39 -6.84
C LEU A 32 -4.53 3.40 -5.70
N GLY A 33 -3.69 4.40 -5.89
CA GLY A 33 -3.45 5.44 -4.89
C GLY A 33 -4.70 6.26 -4.59
N THR A 34 -4.74 6.86 -3.42
CA THR A 34 -5.86 7.70 -2.97
C THR A 34 -6.26 8.77 -4.00
N PRO A 35 -5.32 9.47 -4.67
CA PRO A 35 -5.66 10.44 -5.71
C PRO A 35 -6.43 9.83 -6.89
N LEU A 36 -6.04 8.65 -7.35
CA LEU A 36 -6.71 7.95 -8.44
C LEU A 36 -8.14 7.56 -8.06
N ILE A 37 -8.32 6.97 -6.87
CA ILE A 37 -9.64 6.57 -6.38
C ILE A 37 -10.56 7.78 -6.20
N LYS A 38 -10.03 8.89 -5.67
CA LYS A 38 -10.81 10.14 -5.51
C LYS A 38 -11.19 10.78 -6.85
N SER A 39 -10.34 10.62 -7.87
CA SER A 39 -10.61 11.16 -9.21
C SER A 39 -11.61 10.32 -10.00
N GLU A 40 -11.49 8.99 -9.97
CA GLU A 40 -12.19 8.07 -10.88
C GLU A 40 -13.20 7.14 -10.18
N GLY A 41 -13.20 7.13 -8.84
CA GLY A 41 -14.12 6.32 -8.03
C GLY A 41 -13.87 4.81 -8.12
N LEU A 42 -14.86 4.04 -7.71
CA LEU A 42 -14.80 2.56 -7.66
C LEU A 42 -14.60 1.91 -9.04
N GLY A 43 -15.01 2.59 -10.10
CA GLY A 43 -14.84 2.11 -11.47
C GLY A 43 -13.38 1.84 -11.84
N ALA A 44 -12.43 2.61 -11.27
CA ALA A 44 -11.01 2.38 -11.47
C ALA A 44 -10.55 1.04 -10.91
N ILE A 45 -11.07 0.62 -9.75
CA ILE A 45 -10.77 -0.68 -9.13
C ILE A 45 -11.27 -1.81 -10.02
N THR A 46 -12.53 -1.72 -10.48
CA THR A 46 -13.15 -2.71 -11.35
C THR A 46 -12.37 -2.86 -12.67
N ALA A 47 -12.00 -1.74 -13.29
CA ALA A 47 -11.23 -1.75 -14.53
C ALA A 47 -9.82 -2.34 -14.32
N MET A 48 -9.14 -1.96 -13.24
CA MET A 48 -7.80 -2.50 -12.93
C MET A 48 -7.87 -4.01 -12.67
N LYS A 49 -8.85 -4.48 -11.89
CA LYS A 49 -9.01 -5.92 -11.60
C LYS A 49 -9.36 -6.71 -12.84
N ALA A 50 -10.17 -6.16 -13.74
CA ALA A 50 -10.48 -6.79 -15.04
C ALA A 50 -9.24 -6.90 -15.94
N ALA A 51 -8.39 -5.86 -15.97
CA ALA A 51 -7.15 -5.87 -16.74
C ALA A 51 -6.09 -6.83 -16.16
N PHE A 52 -6.06 -7.01 -14.84
CA PHE A 52 -5.05 -7.83 -14.13
C PHE A 52 -5.70 -8.84 -13.16
N PRO A 53 -6.48 -9.82 -13.64
CA PRO A 53 -7.26 -10.73 -12.78
C PRO A 53 -6.37 -11.57 -11.85
N ASN A 54 -5.14 -11.85 -12.24
CA ASN A 54 -4.19 -12.66 -11.47
C ASN A 54 -3.29 -11.85 -10.53
N LYS A 55 -3.37 -10.52 -10.56
CA LYS A 55 -2.62 -9.66 -9.63
C LYS A 55 -3.47 -9.29 -8.42
N LYS A 56 -2.80 -9.04 -7.31
CA LYS A 56 -3.46 -8.42 -6.16
C LYS A 56 -3.71 -6.94 -6.46
N VAL A 57 -4.93 -6.50 -6.28
CA VAL A 57 -5.35 -5.10 -6.44
C VAL A 57 -5.59 -4.52 -5.05
N PHE A 58 -4.92 -3.43 -4.77
CA PHE A 58 -4.93 -2.74 -3.50
C PHE A 58 -5.61 -1.38 -3.68
N ALA A 59 -6.65 -1.12 -2.88
CA ALA A 59 -7.41 0.13 -2.92
C ALA A 59 -7.00 1.02 -1.75
N ASP A 60 -6.25 2.09 -2.04
CA ASP A 60 -5.79 3.03 -1.01
C ASP A 60 -6.86 4.08 -0.69
N PHE A 61 -7.87 3.65 0.08
CA PHE A 61 -9.01 4.49 0.49
C PHE A 61 -8.64 5.48 1.60
N LYS A 62 -7.69 5.10 2.44
CA LYS A 62 -7.40 5.82 3.69
C LYS A 62 -8.69 6.07 4.49
N THR A 63 -9.49 5.02 4.62
CA THR A 63 -10.78 5.06 5.34
C THR A 63 -10.59 5.57 6.77
N ALA A 64 -11.35 6.59 7.14
CA ALA A 64 -11.32 7.18 8.48
C ALA A 64 -12.56 6.84 9.32
N ASP A 65 -13.66 6.43 8.69
CA ASP A 65 -14.94 6.09 9.31
C ASP A 65 -15.70 5.07 8.44
N ALA A 66 -16.79 4.50 8.96
CA ALA A 66 -17.64 3.54 8.24
C ALA A 66 -16.87 2.34 7.64
N GLY A 67 -15.86 1.81 8.35
CA GLY A 67 -14.91 0.82 7.85
C GLY A 67 -15.54 -0.40 7.20
N ALA A 68 -16.63 -0.95 7.77
CA ALA A 68 -17.33 -2.10 7.19
C ALA A 68 -17.96 -1.78 5.84
N LEU A 69 -18.56 -0.60 5.70
CA LEU A 69 -19.23 -0.16 4.46
C LEU A 69 -18.20 0.09 3.35
N GLU A 70 -17.16 0.88 3.64
CA GLU A 70 -16.13 1.20 2.64
C GLU A 70 -15.33 -0.04 2.21
N ALA A 71 -15.05 -0.96 3.15
CA ALA A 71 -14.42 -2.24 2.84
C ALA A 71 -15.32 -3.09 1.91
N GLN A 72 -16.61 -3.17 2.18
CA GLN A 72 -17.55 -3.85 1.30
C GLN A 72 -17.53 -3.24 -0.11
N MET A 73 -17.62 -1.91 -0.23
CA MET A 73 -17.58 -1.21 -1.52
C MET A 73 -16.31 -1.53 -2.32
N ALA A 74 -15.15 -1.51 -1.65
CA ALA A 74 -13.87 -1.83 -2.31
C ALA A 74 -13.82 -3.28 -2.80
N PHE A 75 -14.26 -4.24 -1.98
CA PHE A 75 -14.23 -5.66 -2.33
C PHE A 75 -15.23 -6.03 -3.42
N GLU A 76 -16.42 -5.44 -3.41
CA GLU A 76 -17.42 -5.59 -4.48
C GLU A 76 -16.90 -5.01 -5.81
N ALA A 77 -16.11 -3.94 -5.77
CA ALA A 77 -15.44 -3.40 -6.94
C ALA A 77 -14.27 -4.26 -7.44
N GLY A 78 -13.81 -5.26 -6.66
CA GLY A 78 -12.77 -6.22 -7.05
C GLY A 78 -11.42 -6.04 -6.36
N ALA A 79 -11.29 -5.16 -5.36
CA ALA A 79 -10.07 -5.03 -4.57
C ALA A 79 -9.75 -6.31 -3.81
N ASP A 80 -8.46 -6.59 -3.64
CA ASP A 80 -7.96 -7.67 -2.76
C ASP A 80 -7.56 -7.12 -1.39
N TYR A 81 -7.20 -5.84 -1.33
CA TYR A 81 -6.86 -5.11 -0.11
C TYR A 81 -7.51 -3.73 -0.10
N ILE A 82 -7.82 -3.25 1.10
CA ILE A 82 -8.24 -1.85 1.35
C ILE A 82 -7.40 -1.26 2.48
N THR A 83 -7.12 0.05 2.44
CA THR A 83 -6.48 0.75 3.56
C THR A 83 -7.48 1.41 4.48
N ILE A 84 -7.24 1.24 5.79
CA ILE A 84 -7.89 1.96 6.86
C ILE A 84 -6.82 2.78 7.59
N LEU A 85 -7.12 4.02 7.96
CA LEU A 85 -6.18 4.85 8.71
C LEU A 85 -5.96 4.29 10.13
N GLY A 86 -4.71 4.12 10.51
CA GLY A 86 -4.32 3.72 11.86
C GLY A 86 -4.64 4.76 12.93
N ALA A 87 -4.81 6.02 12.52
CA ALA A 87 -5.22 7.12 13.38
C ALA A 87 -6.71 7.09 13.75
N THR A 88 -7.52 6.25 13.08
CA THR A 88 -8.95 6.10 13.39
C THR A 88 -9.20 5.17 14.60
N GLY A 89 -10.47 5.10 15.02
CA GLY A 89 -10.90 4.25 16.13
C GLY A 89 -10.83 2.74 15.80
N ASP A 90 -10.58 1.92 16.79
CA ASP A 90 -10.50 0.46 16.64
C ASP A 90 -11.77 -0.16 16.05
N SER A 91 -12.95 0.43 16.35
CA SER A 91 -14.23 -0.04 15.81
C SER A 91 -14.30 0.08 14.28
N THR A 92 -13.71 1.12 13.69
CA THR A 92 -13.64 1.28 12.23
C THR A 92 -12.77 0.20 11.60
N ILE A 93 -11.60 -0.07 12.19
CA ILE A 93 -10.68 -1.12 11.73
C ILE A 93 -11.32 -2.50 11.88
N ALA A 94 -11.90 -2.80 13.05
CA ALA A 94 -12.57 -4.07 13.30
C ALA A 94 -13.75 -4.30 12.35
N GLY A 95 -14.54 -3.26 12.07
CA GLY A 95 -15.64 -3.33 11.10
C GLY A 95 -15.17 -3.69 9.69
N ALA A 96 -14.06 -3.07 9.23
CA ALA A 96 -13.45 -3.40 7.94
C ALA A 96 -12.90 -4.84 7.91
N VAL A 97 -12.27 -5.30 8.99
CA VAL A 97 -11.77 -6.69 9.12
C VAL A 97 -12.91 -7.69 9.04
N GLU A 98 -14.04 -7.43 9.71
CA GLU A 98 -15.22 -8.30 9.64
C GLU A 98 -15.82 -8.36 8.22
N ALA A 99 -15.82 -7.23 7.49
CA ALA A 99 -16.20 -7.23 6.07
C ALA A 99 -15.20 -8.04 5.23
N ALA A 100 -13.90 -7.85 5.43
CA ALA A 100 -12.85 -8.56 4.69
C ALA A 100 -12.97 -10.08 4.84
N LYS A 101 -13.28 -10.60 6.03
CA LYS A 101 -13.51 -12.03 6.26
C LYS A 101 -14.61 -12.59 5.38
N LYS A 102 -15.72 -11.85 5.19
CA LYS A 102 -16.86 -12.29 4.35
C LYS A 102 -16.48 -12.41 2.88
N TYR A 103 -15.57 -11.57 2.40
CA TYR A 103 -15.12 -11.56 1.02
C TYR A 103 -13.83 -12.37 0.79
N ASN A 104 -13.23 -12.95 1.84
CA ASN A 104 -11.90 -13.58 1.80
C ASN A 104 -10.83 -12.62 1.25
N LYS A 105 -10.81 -11.41 1.78
CA LYS A 105 -9.94 -10.29 1.41
C LYS A 105 -9.19 -9.75 2.62
N GLY A 106 -8.25 -8.82 2.41
CA GLY A 106 -7.39 -8.28 3.46
C GLY A 106 -7.63 -6.81 3.77
N VAL A 107 -7.41 -6.44 5.03
CA VAL A 107 -7.35 -5.05 5.48
C VAL A 107 -5.91 -4.71 5.79
N VAL A 108 -5.44 -3.59 5.26
CA VAL A 108 -4.14 -3.00 5.59
C VAL A 108 -4.36 -1.71 6.36
N VAL A 109 -3.63 -1.52 7.45
CA VAL A 109 -3.76 -0.30 8.24
C VAL A 109 -2.59 0.62 7.93
N ASP A 110 -2.90 1.81 7.39
CA ASP A 110 -1.93 2.85 7.06
C ASP A 110 -1.64 3.72 8.29
N THR A 111 -0.36 3.85 8.63
CA THR A 111 0.08 4.61 9.83
C THR A 111 0.37 6.08 9.57
N ILE A 112 -0.04 6.63 8.43
CA ILE A 112 0.07 8.07 8.19
C ILE A 112 -0.61 8.86 9.33
N GLY A 113 0.08 9.85 9.89
CA GLY A 113 -0.40 10.64 11.02
C GLY A 113 -0.37 9.93 12.38
N VAL A 114 0.08 8.69 12.48
CA VAL A 114 0.24 7.96 13.74
C VAL A 114 1.60 8.30 14.37
N LYS A 115 1.60 8.72 15.66
CA LYS A 115 2.82 9.12 16.36
C LYS A 115 3.72 7.93 16.73
N ASP A 116 3.14 6.85 17.23
CA ASP A 116 3.85 5.61 17.61
C ASP A 116 3.39 4.48 16.68
N ARG A 117 4.00 4.43 15.50
CA ARG A 117 3.66 3.47 14.44
C ARG A 117 3.88 2.03 14.88
N VAL A 118 4.96 1.76 15.64
CA VAL A 118 5.30 0.40 16.10
C VAL A 118 4.30 -0.13 17.11
N LYS A 119 3.88 0.70 18.07
CA LYS A 119 2.83 0.32 19.02
C LYS A 119 1.52 0.08 18.29
N ARG A 120 1.11 1.04 17.43
CA ARG A 120 -0.14 0.93 16.68
C ARG A 120 -0.17 -0.30 15.77
N ALA A 121 0.96 -0.64 15.14
CA ALA A 121 1.06 -1.83 14.31
C ALA A 121 0.68 -3.10 15.08
N LYS A 122 1.19 -3.28 16.30
CA LYS A 122 0.85 -4.44 17.13
C LYS A 122 -0.63 -4.47 17.52
N GLU A 123 -1.21 -3.32 17.85
CA GLU A 123 -2.62 -3.18 18.22
C GLU A 123 -3.53 -3.59 17.06
N VAL A 124 -3.29 -3.08 15.85
CA VAL A 124 -4.16 -3.32 14.70
C VAL A 124 -4.02 -4.72 14.12
N ILE A 125 -2.85 -5.34 14.22
CA ILE A 125 -2.67 -6.76 13.89
C ILE A 125 -3.50 -7.64 14.84
N ALA A 126 -3.58 -7.28 16.13
CA ALA A 126 -4.44 -7.98 17.09
C ALA A 126 -5.93 -7.82 16.76
N LEU A 127 -6.34 -6.75 16.07
CA LEU A 127 -7.71 -6.57 15.55
C LEU A 127 -7.98 -7.39 14.28
N GLY A 128 -6.96 -7.95 13.64
CA GLY A 128 -7.07 -8.81 12.46
C GLY A 128 -6.63 -8.16 11.14
N ALA A 129 -5.92 -7.04 11.16
CA ALA A 129 -5.29 -6.51 9.96
C ALA A 129 -4.28 -7.51 9.40
N GLU A 130 -4.16 -7.60 8.05
CA GLU A 130 -3.27 -8.55 7.41
C GLU A 130 -1.80 -8.13 7.52
N PHE A 131 -1.54 -6.87 7.33
CA PHE A 131 -0.26 -6.21 7.60
C PHE A 131 -0.49 -4.71 7.82
N VAL A 132 0.55 -4.02 8.27
CA VAL A 132 0.49 -2.59 8.58
C VAL A 132 1.43 -1.83 7.67
N GLU A 133 0.97 -0.77 7.05
CA GLU A 133 1.79 0.10 6.24
C GLU A 133 2.45 1.18 7.12
N LEU A 134 3.76 1.04 7.32
CA LEU A 134 4.58 2.10 7.90
C LEU A 134 4.78 3.16 6.82
N HIS A 135 4.06 4.27 6.96
CA HIS A 135 3.91 5.25 5.90
C HIS A 135 4.35 6.64 6.32
N ALA A 136 5.18 7.26 5.47
CA ALA A 136 5.41 8.69 5.47
C ALA A 136 4.75 9.26 4.21
N GLY A 137 3.72 10.08 4.36
CA GLY A 137 3.02 10.73 3.26
C GLY A 137 3.90 11.74 2.52
N LEU A 138 3.43 12.21 1.35
CA LEU A 138 4.19 13.17 0.52
C LEU A 138 4.56 14.45 1.28
N ASP A 139 3.65 14.95 2.11
CA ASP A 139 3.90 16.16 2.90
C ASP A 139 4.95 15.90 3.97
N GLU A 140 4.93 14.73 4.66
CA GLU A 140 5.97 14.33 5.60
C GLU A 140 7.33 14.14 4.91
N GLN A 141 7.34 13.56 3.69
CA GLN A 141 8.57 13.40 2.91
C GLN A 141 9.17 14.74 2.47
N ALA A 142 8.36 15.78 2.32
CA ALA A 142 8.82 17.13 1.96
C ALA A 142 9.42 17.91 3.13
N GLU A 143 9.24 17.45 4.38
CA GLU A 143 9.78 18.11 5.56
C GLU A 143 11.31 18.03 5.59
N PRO A 144 12.00 19.13 5.99
CA PRO A 144 13.44 19.13 6.12
C PRO A 144 13.94 18.06 7.09
N GLY A 145 14.87 17.23 6.62
CA GLY A 145 15.44 16.15 7.44
C GLY A 145 14.70 14.82 7.39
N TYR A 146 13.64 14.71 6.59
CA TYR A 146 13.00 13.41 6.36
C TYR A 146 14.01 12.37 5.84
N SER A 147 13.93 11.17 6.39
CA SER A 147 14.69 10.01 5.93
C SER A 147 13.86 8.75 6.08
N ILE A 148 13.75 7.98 5.02
CA ILE A 148 13.11 6.65 5.05
C ILE A 148 13.75 5.70 6.08
N GLN A 149 14.96 5.99 6.55
CA GLN A 149 15.64 5.17 7.56
C GLN A 149 14.79 5.02 8.83
N VAL A 150 14.01 6.03 9.19
CA VAL A 150 13.07 5.95 10.32
C VAL A 150 12.09 4.79 10.15
N LEU A 151 11.48 4.66 8.97
CA LEU A 151 10.54 3.58 8.68
C LEU A 151 11.22 2.20 8.63
N ILE A 152 12.45 2.15 8.11
CA ILE A 152 13.27 0.93 8.08
C ILE A 152 13.59 0.45 9.51
N ASP A 153 13.97 1.37 10.39
CA ASP A 153 14.26 1.08 11.79
C ASP A 153 12.98 0.67 12.56
N GLU A 154 11.84 1.31 12.28
CA GLU A 154 10.56 0.94 12.85
C GLU A 154 10.13 -0.46 12.40
N ALA A 155 10.28 -0.79 11.11
CA ALA A 155 9.97 -2.12 10.56
C ALA A 155 10.80 -3.20 11.24
N SER A 156 12.11 -2.97 11.44
CA SER A 156 13.01 -3.91 12.11
C SER A 156 12.60 -4.23 13.57
N ARG A 157 11.86 -3.30 14.22
CA ARG A 157 11.40 -3.42 15.62
C ARG A 157 9.93 -3.79 15.75
N ALA A 158 9.17 -3.80 14.66
CA ALA A 158 7.72 -3.98 14.71
C ALA A 158 7.33 -5.35 15.27
N GLY A 159 8.03 -6.42 14.86
CA GLY A 159 7.73 -7.80 15.29
C GLY A 159 6.39 -8.32 14.79
N VAL A 160 5.76 -7.63 13.84
CA VAL A 160 4.51 -7.98 13.15
C VAL A 160 4.69 -7.72 11.65
N PRO A 161 3.83 -8.29 10.77
CA PRO A 161 3.93 -8.04 9.33
C PRO A 161 3.74 -6.55 9.01
N VAL A 162 4.72 -5.93 8.35
CA VAL A 162 4.65 -4.53 7.93
C VAL A 162 5.07 -4.34 6.48
N SER A 163 4.51 -3.34 5.82
CA SER A 163 5.03 -2.74 4.59
C SER A 163 5.72 -1.41 4.89
N ILE A 164 6.56 -0.95 3.97
CA ILE A 164 7.18 0.37 4.04
C ILE A 164 6.77 1.17 2.81
N ALA A 165 6.16 2.34 3.03
CA ALA A 165 5.75 3.31 2.02
C ALA A 165 6.28 4.71 2.35
N GLY A 166 6.81 5.41 1.34
CA GLY A 166 7.36 6.75 1.50
C GLY A 166 8.86 6.82 1.24
N GLY A 167 9.25 7.03 -0.03
CA GLY A 167 10.64 7.18 -0.44
C GLY A 167 11.38 5.87 -0.74
N VAL A 168 10.68 4.75 -0.96
CA VAL A 168 11.29 3.50 -1.42
C VAL A 168 11.83 3.67 -2.84
N ASN A 169 13.14 3.44 -3.01
CA ASN A 169 13.85 3.54 -4.28
C ASN A 169 15.11 2.66 -4.24
N MET A 170 15.92 2.67 -5.29
CA MET A 170 17.14 1.85 -5.38
C MET A 170 18.17 2.10 -4.27
N ASN A 171 18.20 3.31 -3.68
CA ASN A 171 19.14 3.61 -2.59
C ASN A 171 18.66 3.04 -1.23
N SER A 172 17.35 2.84 -1.05
CA SER A 172 16.75 2.37 0.20
C SER A 172 16.32 0.90 0.18
N ILE A 173 16.18 0.29 -1.01
CA ILE A 173 15.54 -1.03 -1.17
C ILE A 173 16.24 -2.15 -0.40
N GLU A 174 17.56 -2.10 -0.30
CA GLU A 174 18.32 -3.11 0.47
C GLU A 174 18.04 -2.98 1.98
N GLY A 175 17.93 -1.75 2.50
CA GLY A 175 17.53 -1.49 3.88
C GLY A 175 16.10 -2.00 4.14
N VAL A 176 15.18 -1.74 3.22
CA VAL A 176 13.79 -2.24 3.29
C VAL A 176 13.77 -3.77 3.34
N LYS A 177 14.53 -4.44 2.47
CA LYS A 177 14.66 -5.91 2.48
C LYS A 177 15.20 -6.43 3.82
N LYS A 178 16.27 -5.82 4.33
CA LYS A 178 16.91 -6.22 5.60
C LYS A 178 16.05 -5.98 6.83
N SER A 179 15.12 -5.01 6.78
CA SER A 179 14.20 -4.71 7.88
C SER A 179 13.20 -5.84 8.18
N GLY A 180 13.04 -6.77 7.25
CA GLY A 180 12.04 -7.85 7.35
C GLY A 180 10.64 -7.43 6.92
N ALA A 181 10.47 -6.26 6.30
CA ALA A 181 9.19 -5.84 5.74
C ALA A 181 8.67 -6.85 4.73
N VAL A 182 7.36 -7.14 4.79
CA VAL A 182 6.72 -8.12 3.90
C VAL A 182 6.38 -7.54 2.53
N VAL A 183 6.26 -6.19 2.44
CA VAL A 183 6.01 -5.46 1.20
C VAL A 183 6.86 -4.18 1.17
N ALA A 184 7.49 -3.91 0.03
CA ALA A 184 8.11 -2.65 -0.32
C ALA A 184 7.17 -1.90 -1.27
N VAL A 185 6.74 -0.68 -0.91
CA VAL A 185 5.81 0.13 -1.69
C VAL A 185 6.57 1.24 -2.40
N ALA A 186 6.62 1.17 -3.72
CA ALA A 186 7.31 2.16 -4.55
C ALA A 186 6.29 2.91 -5.43
N GLY A 187 6.21 4.21 -5.28
CA GLY A 187 5.39 5.11 -6.09
C GLY A 187 6.21 5.83 -7.15
N ALA A 188 6.62 7.08 -6.87
CA ALA A 188 7.34 7.94 -7.81
C ALA A 188 8.64 7.33 -8.37
N ALA A 189 9.31 6.46 -7.60
CA ALA A 189 10.49 5.72 -8.08
C ALA A 189 10.19 4.81 -9.29
N ILE A 190 8.93 4.44 -9.50
CA ILE A 190 8.47 3.65 -10.64
C ILE A 190 7.76 4.54 -11.66
N TYR A 191 6.61 5.16 -11.27
CA TYR A 191 5.80 5.89 -12.24
C TYR A 191 6.43 7.21 -12.74
N GLY A 192 7.36 7.77 -11.98
CA GLY A 192 8.13 8.97 -12.37
C GLY A 192 9.44 8.68 -13.10
N ALA A 193 9.81 7.40 -13.28
CA ALA A 193 11.02 7.02 -14.00
C ALA A 193 10.83 7.19 -15.51
N GLU A 194 11.92 7.48 -16.22
CA GLU A 194 11.94 7.54 -17.70
C GLU A 194 11.51 6.19 -18.31
N ASP A 195 11.97 5.08 -17.72
CA ASP A 195 11.52 3.72 -18.03
C ASP A 195 10.97 3.06 -16.75
N PRO A 196 9.64 3.09 -16.52
CA PRO A 196 9.00 2.46 -15.37
C PRO A 196 9.23 0.94 -15.29
N ALA A 197 9.31 0.26 -16.43
CA ALA A 197 9.53 -1.19 -16.47
C ALA A 197 10.93 -1.54 -15.98
N ALA A 198 11.96 -0.80 -16.45
CA ALA A 198 13.33 -0.99 -15.98
C ALA A 198 13.47 -0.68 -14.48
N ALA A 199 12.82 0.39 -14.00
CA ALA A 199 12.82 0.75 -12.58
C ALA A 199 12.17 -0.34 -11.71
N ALA A 200 11.00 -0.83 -12.10
CA ALA A 200 10.31 -1.90 -11.37
C ALA A 200 11.12 -3.21 -11.38
N LYS A 201 11.73 -3.55 -12.52
CA LYS A 201 12.61 -4.72 -12.64
C LYS A 201 13.79 -4.64 -11.68
N ALA A 202 14.50 -3.50 -11.67
CA ALA A 202 15.66 -3.31 -10.80
C ALA A 202 15.30 -3.43 -9.32
N LEU A 203 14.18 -2.82 -8.89
CA LEU A 203 13.68 -2.93 -7.52
C LEU A 203 13.31 -4.38 -7.17
N LYS A 204 12.66 -5.11 -8.10
CA LYS A 204 12.29 -6.51 -7.88
C LYS A 204 13.50 -7.41 -7.74
N GLU A 205 14.52 -7.22 -8.57
CA GLU A 205 15.78 -7.98 -8.52
C GLU A 205 16.54 -7.71 -7.22
N ALA A 206 16.54 -6.48 -6.72
CA ALA A 206 17.16 -6.13 -5.44
C ALA A 206 16.45 -6.76 -4.24
N LEU A 207 15.14 -7.03 -4.34
CA LEU A 207 14.35 -7.73 -3.31
C LEU A 207 14.53 -9.26 -3.35
N ALA A 208 14.99 -9.84 -4.43
CA ALA A 208 15.25 -11.26 -4.54
C ALA A 208 16.44 -11.66 -3.68
#